data_1ebd5575c822628b8fce9922d000c5aa
#
_entry.id   1ebd5575c822628b8fce9922d000c5aa
#
_cell.length_a   1.000
_cell.length_b   1.000
_cell.length_c   1.000
_cell.angle_alpha   90.00
_cell.angle_beta   90.00
_cell.angle_gamma   90.00
#
_symmetry.space_group_name_H-M   'P 1'
#
loop_
_entity.id
_entity.type
_entity.pdbx_description
1 polymer ?
#
loop_
_entity_poly.entity_id
_entity_poly.type
_entity_poly.pdbx_seq_one_letter_code
_entity_poly.pdbx_strand_id
1 'polypeptide(L)'
;MIQEDARRRLEQYVKPLYAGLDGVQTFDRVDRLRAHLTALRETAPMDDDFLELLLLLHGAVDRLGSLAAGGRLDLFLKGLGLPDELTRAVRTGLGRFRDDPRRPEEELLHDALLLEAAGVVATVERLMAAGKKRTELARALAQLDPGPAPERYKTARGAALGAARRQEAEVWIEDLRRRAASMGSTN
;
A
#
# COMPACT_ATOMS: atom_id res chain seq x y z
N MET A 1 13.13 -14.16 14.20
CA MET A 1 12.53 -14.63 12.92
C MET A 1 11.23 -15.35 13.20
N ILE A 2 10.15 -14.87 12.61
CA ILE A 2 8.83 -15.49 12.75
C ILE A 2 8.90 -16.91 12.18
N GLN A 3 8.44 -17.90 12.95
CA GLN A 3 8.40 -19.28 12.48
C GLN A 3 7.44 -19.43 11.30
N GLU A 4 7.76 -20.27 10.33
CA GLU A 4 6.98 -20.47 9.12
C GLU A 4 5.51 -20.86 9.39
N ASP A 5 5.27 -21.66 10.44
CA ASP A 5 3.90 -22.01 10.85
C ASP A 5 3.12 -20.80 11.37
N ALA A 6 3.75 -19.93 12.15
CA ALA A 6 3.13 -18.68 12.63
C ALA A 6 2.82 -17.74 11.46
N ARG A 7 3.71 -17.66 10.46
CA ARG A 7 3.48 -16.90 9.23
C ARG A 7 2.27 -17.43 8.45
N ARG A 8 2.18 -18.73 8.21
CA ARG A 8 1.01 -19.35 7.53
C ARG A 8 -0.30 -19.07 8.27
N ARG A 9 -0.30 -19.21 9.59
CA ARG A 9 -1.47 -18.90 10.42
C ARG A 9 -1.86 -17.43 10.32
N LEU A 10 -0.88 -16.52 10.29
CA LEU A 10 -1.11 -15.10 10.09
C LEU A 10 -1.73 -14.82 8.71
N GLU A 11 -1.19 -15.38 7.65
CA GLU A 11 -1.75 -15.23 6.30
C GLU A 11 -3.19 -15.75 6.21
N GLN A 12 -3.47 -16.91 6.80
CA GLN A 12 -4.83 -17.47 6.84
C GLN A 12 -5.80 -16.57 7.62
N TYR A 13 -5.34 -15.91 8.68
CA TYR A 13 -6.13 -14.94 9.43
C TYR A 13 -6.39 -13.67 8.63
N VAL A 14 -5.39 -13.19 7.90
CA VAL A 14 -5.43 -11.89 7.22
C VAL A 14 -6.16 -11.98 5.87
N LYS A 15 -5.99 -13.03 5.08
CA LYS A 15 -6.62 -13.19 3.76
C LYS A 15 -8.12 -12.88 3.73
N PRO A 16 -8.96 -13.40 4.65
CA PRO A 16 -10.38 -13.07 4.68
C PRO A 16 -10.66 -11.58 4.96
N LEU A 17 -9.75 -10.89 5.66
CA LEU A 17 -9.90 -9.47 5.95
C LEU A 17 -9.69 -8.59 4.69
N TYR A 18 -8.97 -9.11 3.69
CA TYR A 18 -8.84 -8.48 2.38
C TYR A 18 -10.00 -8.84 1.42
N ALA A 19 -10.76 -9.88 1.72
CA ALA A 19 -11.91 -10.25 0.90
C ALA A 19 -13.02 -9.18 0.98
N GLY A 20 -13.50 -8.73 -0.18
CA GLY A 20 -14.56 -7.69 -0.25
C GLY A 20 -14.04 -6.25 -0.09
N LEU A 21 -12.74 -6.02 -0.03
CA LEU A 21 -12.18 -4.75 -0.46
C LEU A 21 -12.37 -4.66 -1.99
N ASP A 22 -12.59 -3.45 -2.52
CA ASP A 22 -12.77 -3.25 -3.96
C ASP A 22 -11.73 -4.06 -4.75
N GLY A 23 -12.12 -4.66 -5.88
CA GLY A 23 -11.32 -5.66 -6.61
C GLY A 23 -9.89 -5.27 -7.03
N VAL A 24 -9.43 -4.12 -6.58
CA VAL A 24 -8.07 -3.57 -6.67
C VAL A 24 -7.28 -3.78 -5.37
N GLN A 25 -7.97 -3.95 -4.23
CA GLN A 25 -7.36 -4.15 -2.91
C GLN A 25 -7.44 -5.62 -2.47
N THR A 26 -7.11 -6.53 -3.38
CA THR A 26 -7.00 -7.95 -3.10
C THR A 26 -5.72 -8.27 -2.32
N PHE A 27 -5.59 -9.49 -1.83
CA PHE A 27 -4.38 -9.95 -1.13
C PHE A 27 -3.12 -9.87 -2.02
N ASP A 28 -3.27 -9.91 -3.36
CA ASP A 28 -2.18 -9.71 -4.34
C ASP A 28 -1.46 -8.37 -4.18
N ARG A 29 -2.13 -7.38 -3.57
CA ARG A 29 -1.50 -6.11 -3.21
C ARG A 29 -0.35 -6.29 -2.23
N VAL A 30 -0.41 -7.29 -1.36
CA VAL A 30 0.68 -7.62 -0.43
C VAL A 30 1.94 -8.00 -1.20
N ASP A 31 1.81 -8.79 -2.28
CA ASP A 31 2.95 -9.20 -3.10
C ASP A 31 3.54 -8.01 -3.89
N ARG A 32 2.70 -7.11 -4.42
CA ARG A 32 3.16 -5.88 -5.07
C ARG A 32 3.89 -4.97 -4.08
N LEU A 33 3.36 -4.80 -2.88
CA LEU A 33 4.03 -4.02 -1.82
C LEU A 33 5.35 -4.67 -1.40
N ARG A 34 5.44 -5.99 -1.33
CA ARG A 34 6.68 -6.70 -1.05
C ARG A 34 7.75 -6.41 -2.11
N ALA A 35 7.37 -6.34 -3.39
CA ALA A 35 8.27 -5.91 -4.46
C ALA A 35 8.74 -4.46 -4.29
N HIS A 36 7.84 -3.54 -3.87
CA HIS A 36 8.24 -2.16 -3.57
C HIS A 36 9.17 -2.07 -2.37
N LEU A 37 8.90 -2.80 -1.29
CA LEU A 37 9.78 -2.88 -0.13
C LEU A 37 11.19 -3.39 -0.52
N THR A 38 11.27 -4.39 -1.38
CA THR A 38 12.54 -4.89 -1.91
C THR A 38 13.29 -3.80 -2.69
N ALA A 39 12.59 -3.01 -3.52
CA ALA A 39 13.18 -1.92 -4.28
C ALA A 39 13.60 -0.73 -3.41
N LEU A 40 12.91 -0.49 -2.30
CA LEU A 40 13.20 0.58 -1.35
C LEU A 40 14.35 0.22 -0.39
N ARG A 41 14.54 -1.08 -0.13
CA ARG A 41 15.46 -1.55 0.88
C ARG A 41 16.89 -1.11 0.59
N GLU A 42 17.50 -0.49 1.57
CA GLU A 42 18.93 -0.16 1.64
C GLU A 42 19.66 -1.12 2.60
N THR A 43 20.94 -0.93 2.78
CA THR A 43 21.81 -1.79 3.62
C THR A 43 21.61 -1.60 5.13
N ALA A 44 20.73 -0.68 5.54
CA ALA A 44 20.49 -0.42 6.96
C ALA A 44 19.86 -1.65 7.65
N PRO A 45 20.27 -1.96 8.88
CA PRO A 45 19.67 -3.04 9.65
C PRO A 45 18.19 -2.73 9.94
N MET A 46 17.34 -3.72 9.76
CA MET A 46 15.89 -3.63 9.97
C MET A 46 15.35 -4.86 10.69
N ASP A 47 14.26 -4.70 11.39
CA ASP A 47 13.51 -5.79 11.99
C ASP A 47 12.57 -6.40 10.93
N ASP A 48 13.05 -7.43 10.24
CA ASP A 48 12.30 -8.11 9.17
C ASP A 48 11.00 -8.73 9.66
N ASP A 49 10.93 -9.21 10.89
CA ASP A 49 9.72 -9.76 11.48
C ASP A 49 8.66 -8.67 11.70
N PHE A 50 9.10 -7.51 12.20
CA PHE A 50 8.22 -6.37 12.40
C PHE A 50 7.69 -5.83 11.06
N LEU A 51 8.56 -5.68 10.05
CA LEU A 51 8.17 -5.22 8.71
C LEU A 51 7.17 -6.17 8.05
N GLU A 52 7.40 -7.49 8.12
CA GLU A 52 6.49 -8.49 7.54
C GLU A 52 5.12 -8.47 8.23
N LEU A 53 5.07 -8.31 9.56
CA LEU A 53 3.82 -8.17 10.31
C LEU A 53 3.06 -6.90 9.89
N LEU A 54 3.75 -5.77 9.77
CA LEU A 54 3.13 -4.54 9.28
C LEU A 54 2.60 -4.71 7.86
N LEU A 55 3.39 -5.32 6.95
CA LEU A 55 3.01 -5.58 5.57
C LEU A 55 1.75 -6.43 5.48
N LEU A 56 1.66 -7.52 6.24
CA LEU A 56 0.51 -8.41 6.20
C LEU A 56 -0.76 -7.76 6.79
N LEU A 57 -0.62 -6.93 7.80
CA LEU A 57 -1.74 -6.37 8.56
C LEU A 57 -2.21 -5.00 8.07
N HIS A 58 -1.40 -4.24 7.33
CA HIS A 58 -1.67 -2.83 6.99
C HIS A 58 -3.01 -2.58 6.31
N GLY A 59 -3.40 -3.45 5.36
CA GLY A 59 -4.64 -3.30 4.58
C GLY A 59 -5.89 -3.74 5.35
N ALA A 60 -5.71 -4.44 6.47
CA ALA A 60 -6.79 -4.93 7.30
C ALA A 60 -7.03 -4.07 8.54
N VAL A 61 -6.26 -2.98 8.75
CA VAL A 61 -6.31 -2.15 9.97
C VAL A 61 -7.73 -1.73 10.31
N ASP A 62 -8.48 -1.23 9.32
CA ASP A 62 -9.84 -0.73 9.54
C ASP A 62 -10.85 -1.86 9.91
N ARG A 63 -10.50 -3.12 9.63
CA ARG A 63 -11.29 -4.32 9.94
C ARG A 63 -10.82 -5.10 11.16
N LEU A 64 -9.61 -4.81 11.64
CA LEU A 64 -9.06 -5.44 12.85
C LEU A 64 -9.76 -4.99 14.12
N GLY A 65 -10.59 -3.94 14.03
CA GLY A 65 -11.24 -3.35 15.18
C GLY A 65 -10.25 -2.56 16.04
N SER A 66 -10.39 -2.69 17.37
CA SER A 66 -9.51 -1.97 18.29
C SER A 66 -8.08 -2.51 18.23
N LEU A 67 -7.11 -1.60 18.03
CA LEU A 67 -5.68 -1.87 18.21
C LEU A 67 -5.26 -1.77 19.70
N ALA A 68 -6.20 -1.69 20.64
CA ALA A 68 -5.92 -1.61 22.06
C ALA A 68 -5.30 -2.92 22.60
N ALA A 69 -4.59 -2.82 23.70
CA ALA A 69 -4.10 -3.99 24.43
C ALA A 69 -5.28 -4.88 24.87
N GLY A 70 -5.14 -6.21 24.66
CA GLY A 70 -6.22 -7.15 24.92
C GLY A 70 -7.31 -7.20 23.84
N GLY A 71 -7.23 -6.41 22.76
CA GLY A 71 -8.10 -6.51 21.61
C GLY A 71 -7.88 -7.78 20.78
N ARG A 72 -8.76 -8.03 19.80
CA ARG A 72 -8.71 -9.25 18.96
C ARG A 72 -7.37 -9.46 18.27
N LEU A 73 -6.75 -8.41 17.74
CA LEU A 73 -5.42 -8.49 17.14
C LEU A 73 -4.35 -8.86 18.17
N ASP A 74 -4.35 -8.21 19.32
CA ASP A 74 -3.38 -8.46 20.40
C ASP A 74 -3.47 -9.92 20.87
N LEU A 75 -4.66 -10.43 21.10
CA LEU A 75 -4.89 -11.82 21.49
C LEU A 75 -4.46 -12.80 20.39
N PHE A 76 -4.72 -12.47 19.14
CA PHE A 76 -4.31 -13.30 18.00
C PHE A 76 -2.78 -13.36 17.88
N LEU A 77 -2.07 -12.23 17.93
CA LEU A 77 -0.62 -12.17 17.83
C LEU A 77 0.06 -12.92 19.00
N LYS A 78 -0.47 -12.80 20.21
CA LYS A 78 -0.05 -13.59 21.37
C LYS A 78 -0.29 -15.10 21.17
N GLY A 79 -1.39 -15.47 20.58
CA GLY A 79 -1.73 -16.85 20.21
C GLY A 79 -0.81 -17.45 19.14
N LEU A 80 -0.07 -16.62 18.38
CA LEU A 80 1.01 -17.04 17.49
C LEU A 80 2.34 -17.28 18.23
N GLY A 81 2.42 -17.00 19.54
CA GLY A 81 3.64 -17.11 20.32
C GLY A 81 4.63 -15.96 20.09
N LEU A 82 4.17 -14.83 19.54
CA LEU A 82 5.03 -13.67 19.33
C LEU A 82 5.35 -12.99 20.67
N PRO A 83 6.58 -12.46 20.84
CA PRO A 83 6.96 -11.70 22.03
C PRO A 83 6.04 -10.50 22.28
N ASP A 84 5.74 -10.24 23.55
CA ASP A 84 4.88 -9.09 23.94
C ASP A 84 5.41 -7.75 23.44
N GLU A 85 6.73 -7.59 23.38
CA GLU A 85 7.37 -6.39 22.84
C GLU A 85 7.09 -6.21 21.35
N LEU A 86 7.24 -7.27 20.55
CA LEU A 86 6.95 -7.25 19.12
C LEU A 86 5.44 -7.01 18.88
N THR A 87 4.57 -7.68 19.62
CA THR A 87 3.11 -7.48 19.55
C THR A 87 2.74 -6.03 19.83
N ARG A 88 3.36 -5.40 20.83
CA ARG A 88 3.14 -3.99 21.16
C ARG A 88 3.67 -3.07 20.05
N ALA A 89 4.85 -3.36 19.52
CA ALA A 89 5.45 -2.60 18.42
C ALA A 89 4.56 -2.63 17.19
N VAL A 90 4.08 -3.81 16.77
CA VAL A 90 3.17 -3.98 15.63
C VAL A 90 1.89 -3.17 15.79
N ARG A 91 1.26 -3.27 16.94
CA ARG A 91 0.04 -2.51 17.23
C ARG A 91 0.26 -1.00 17.13
N THR A 92 1.37 -0.51 17.70
CA THR A 92 1.74 0.91 17.64
C THR A 92 2.06 1.34 16.21
N GLY A 93 2.85 0.54 15.48
CA GLY A 93 3.19 0.80 14.08
C GLY A 93 1.97 0.84 13.17
N LEU A 94 1.03 -0.10 13.34
CA LEU A 94 -0.23 -0.10 12.59
C LEU A 94 -1.10 1.15 12.84
N GLY A 95 -0.99 1.75 14.01
CA GLY A 95 -1.71 2.99 14.35
C GLY A 95 -1.12 4.26 13.73
N ARG A 96 0.13 4.23 13.27
CA ARG A 96 0.83 5.47 12.87
C ARG A 96 1.54 5.42 11.50
N PHE A 97 1.81 4.25 10.92
CA PHE A 97 2.63 4.12 9.69
C PHE A 97 2.13 4.98 8.52
N ARG A 98 0.85 5.35 8.48
CA ARG A 98 0.27 6.16 7.41
C ARG A 98 0.58 7.65 7.57
N ASP A 99 0.56 8.14 8.79
CA ASP A 99 0.56 9.59 9.07
C ASP A 99 1.85 10.06 9.74
N ASP A 100 2.39 9.29 10.69
CA ASP A 100 3.55 9.65 11.51
C ASP A 100 4.49 8.43 11.72
N PRO A 101 5.05 7.83 10.65
CA PRO A 101 6.00 6.72 10.79
C PRO A 101 7.26 7.20 11.54
N ARG A 102 7.75 6.37 12.48
CA ARG A 102 8.88 6.71 13.35
C ARG A 102 10.00 5.69 13.34
N ARG A 103 9.76 4.51 12.77
CA ARG A 103 10.77 3.46 12.62
C ARG A 103 11.09 3.28 11.14
N PRO A 104 12.32 2.87 10.78
CA PRO A 104 12.69 2.61 9.40
C PRO A 104 11.71 1.69 8.67
N GLU A 105 11.19 0.65 9.33
CA GLU A 105 10.24 -0.29 8.77
C GLU A 105 8.88 0.36 8.46
N GLU A 106 8.45 1.29 9.32
CA GLU A 106 7.21 2.04 9.12
C GLU A 106 7.36 3.04 7.96
N GLU A 107 8.51 3.71 7.86
CA GLU A 107 8.85 4.62 6.76
C GLU A 107 8.89 3.88 5.43
N LEU A 108 9.50 2.69 5.39
CA LEU A 108 9.53 1.87 4.19
C LEU A 108 8.13 1.41 3.76
N LEU A 109 7.29 0.97 4.70
CA LEU A 109 5.91 0.58 4.37
C LEU A 109 5.10 1.78 3.90
N HIS A 110 5.26 2.95 4.54
CA HIS A 110 4.66 4.20 4.09
C HIS A 110 5.04 4.52 2.64
N ASP A 111 6.32 4.49 2.32
CA ASP A 111 6.82 4.77 0.99
C ASP A 111 6.39 3.71 -0.04
N ALA A 112 6.35 2.43 0.34
CA ALA A 112 5.84 1.36 -0.51
C ALA A 112 4.37 1.59 -0.89
N LEU A 113 3.53 2.04 0.05
CA LEU A 113 2.13 2.39 -0.21
C LEU A 113 2.00 3.61 -1.14
N LEU A 114 2.86 4.61 -0.99
CA LEU A 114 2.89 5.74 -1.90
C LEU A 114 3.36 5.33 -3.31
N LEU A 115 4.36 4.43 -3.43
CA LEU A 115 4.80 3.87 -4.70
C LEU A 115 3.71 3.04 -5.39
N GLU A 116 2.91 2.30 -4.62
CA GLU A 116 1.74 1.57 -5.13
C GLU A 116 0.67 2.52 -5.67
N ALA A 117 0.52 3.70 -5.05
CA ALA A 117 -0.41 4.74 -5.50
C ALA A 117 0.14 5.62 -6.65
N ALA A 118 1.38 5.41 -7.06
CA ALA A 118 2.05 6.17 -8.11
C ALA A 118 2.17 5.36 -9.41
N GLY A 119 2.33 6.07 -10.54
CA GLY A 119 2.67 5.47 -11.82
C GLY A 119 1.46 5.02 -12.64
N VAL A 120 1.76 4.38 -13.77
CA VAL A 120 0.78 4.00 -14.79
C VAL A 120 -0.22 2.98 -14.25
N VAL A 121 0.24 1.98 -13.48
CA VAL A 121 -0.64 0.93 -12.92
C VAL A 121 -1.72 1.54 -12.03
N ALA A 122 -1.34 2.41 -11.10
CA ALA A 122 -2.27 3.10 -10.23
C ALA A 122 -3.26 4.00 -11.02
N THR A 123 -2.80 4.58 -12.14
CA THR A 123 -3.65 5.38 -13.02
C THR A 123 -4.69 4.50 -13.72
N VAL A 124 -4.31 3.31 -14.22
CA VAL A 124 -5.24 2.32 -14.78
C VAL A 124 -6.27 1.88 -13.74
N GLU A 125 -5.84 1.58 -12.51
CA GLU A 125 -6.75 1.21 -11.42
C GLU A 125 -7.79 2.30 -11.13
N ARG A 126 -7.38 3.59 -11.16
CA ARG A 126 -8.32 4.72 -11.01
C ARG A 126 -9.33 4.81 -12.16
N LEU A 127 -8.89 4.56 -13.41
CA LEU A 127 -9.79 4.50 -14.56
C LEU A 127 -10.80 3.34 -14.42
N MET A 128 -10.34 2.17 -14.01
CA MET A 128 -11.22 1.02 -13.77
C MET A 128 -12.25 1.34 -12.66
N ALA A 129 -11.83 2.00 -11.59
CA ALA A 129 -12.72 2.43 -10.51
C ALA A 129 -13.75 3.48 -11.00
N ALA A 130 -13.33 4.43 -11.85
CA ALA A 130 -14.22 5.39 -12.48
C ALA A 130 -15.25 4.71 -13.40
N GLY A 131 -14.83 3.71 -14.19
CA GLY A 131 -15.69 2.89 -15.03
C GLY A 131 -16.75 2.13 -14.23
N LYS A 132 -16.39 1.52 -13.11
CA LYS A 132 -17.34 0.88 -12.18
C LYS A 132 -18.39 1.85 -11.63
N LYS A 133 -18.03 3.12 -11.42
CA LYS A 133 -18.93 4.20 -11.01
C LYS A 133 -19.70 4.81 -12.16
N ARG A 134 -19.54 4.29 -13.40
CA ARG A 134 -20.14 4.83 -14.64
C ARG A 134 -19.79 6.31 -14.85
N THR A 135 -18.61 6.75 -14.43
CA THR A 135 -18.11 8.09 -14.67
C THR A 135 -17.85 8.27 -16.17
N GLU A 136 -18.31 9.37 -16.74
CA GLU A 136 -18.04 9.72 -18.14
C GLU A 136 -16.52 9.79 -18.40
N LEU A 137 -16.06 9.27 -19.57
CA LEU A 137 -14.65 9.13 -19.89
C LEU A 137 -13.88 10.46 -19.79
N ALA A 138 -14.44 11.52 -20.38
CA ALA A 138 -13.82 12.84 -20.35
C ALA A 138 -13.59 13.34 -18.92
N ARG A 139 -14.59 13.16 -18.05
CA ARG A 139 -14.51 13.50 -16.63
C ARG A 139 -13.51 12.61 -15.87
N ALA A 140 -13.50 11.31 -16.16
CA ALA A 140 -12.54 10.38 -15.57
C ALA A 140 -11.10 10.77 -15.91
N LEU A 141 -10.83 11.07 -17.21
CA LEU A 141 -9.51 11.50 -17.67
C LEU A 141 -9.08 12.85 -17.07
N ALA A 142 -10.02 13.80 -16.92
CA ALA A 142 -9.72 15.09 -16.29
C ALA A 142 -9.30 14.94 -14.81
N GLN A 143 -9.83 13.95 -14.11
CA GLN A 143 -9.57 13.69 -12.69
C GLN A 143 -8.36 12.79 -12.43
N LEU A 144 -7.66 12.32 -13.47
CA LEU A 144 -6.47 11.50 -13.27
C LEU A 144 -5.34 12.31 -12.63
N ASP A 145 -4.78 11.73 -11.58
CA ASP A 145 -3.63 12.22 -10.85
C ASP A 145 -2.45 11.26 -11.09
N PRO A 146 -1.24 11.73 -11.42
CA PRO A 146 -0.07 10.88 -11.65
C PRO A 146 0.44 10.17 -10.38
N GLY A 147 -0.02 10.58 -9.20
CA GLY A 147 0.34 9.98 -7.94
C GLY A 147 0.94 10.97 -6.93
N PRO A 148 1.37 10.47 -5.77
CA PRO A 148 1.89 11.29 -4.69
C PRO A 148 3.09 12.14 -5.11
N ALA A 149 3.15 13.36 -4.59
CA ALA A 149 4.29 14.26 -4.77
C ALA A 149 5.54 13.75 -4.01
N PRO A 150 6.77 14.00 -4.51
CA PRO A 150 8.01 13.47 -3.92
C PRO A 150 8.20 13.81 -2.44
N GLU A 151 7.73 14.96 -1.99
CA GLU A 151 7.85 15.45 -0.60
C GLU A 151 7.06 14.61 0.41
N ARG A 152 6.16 13.76 -0.05
CA ARG A 152 5.38 12.87 0.81
C ARG A 152 6.15 11.64 1.25
N TYR A 153 7.19 11.26 0.51
CA TYR A 153 8.00 10.10 0.85
C TYR A 153 8.92 10.41 2.05
N LYS A 154 9.18 9.40 2.85
CA LYS A 154 10.01 9.51 4.06
C LYS A 154 11.47 9.22 3.79
N THR A 155 11.76 8.41 2.77
CA THR A 155 13.14 8.06 2.38
C THR A 155 13.55 8.75 1.08
N ALA A 156 14.84 9.05 0.94
CA ALA A 156 15.38 9.64 -0.29
C ALA A 156 15.15 8.70 -1.50
N ARG A 157 15.30 7.40 -1.30
CA ARG A 157 15.08 6.39 -2.34
C ARG A 157 13.60 6.32 -2.74
N GLY A 158 12.68 6.39 -1.76
CA GLY A 158 11.24 6.47 -2.02
C GLY A 158 10.88 7.70 -2.84
N ALA A 159 11.41 8.87 -2.48
CA ALA A 159 11.20 10.12 -3.22
C ALA A 159 11.71 10.01 -4.67
N ALA A 160 12.90 9.47 -4.90
CA ALA A 160 13.47 9.30 -6.23
C ALA A 160 12.64 8.32 -7.09
N LEU A 161 12.27 7.16 -6.56
CA LEU A 161 11.43 6.18 -7.27
C LEU A 161 10.02 6.74 -7.53
N GLY A 162 9.45 7.44 -6.56
CA GLY A 162 8.15 8.09 -6.68
C GLY A 162 8.13 9.17 -7.76
N ALA A 163 9.17 10.01 -7.82
CA ALA A 163 9.32 11.04 -8.84
C ALA A 163 9.38 10.43 -10.25
N ALA A 164 10.17 9.36 -10.45
CA ALA A 164 10.28 8.68 -11.74
C ALA A 164 8.93 8.08 -12.19
N ARG A 165 8.21 7.39 -11.30
CA ARG A 165 6.88 6.83 -11.60
C ARG A 165 5.83 7.89 -11.88
N ARG A 166 5.87 8.99 -11.13
CA ARG A 166 4.98 10.12 -11.35
C ARG A 166 5.20 10.73 -12.74
N GLN A 167 6.44 10.96 -13.14
CA GLN A 167 6.78 11.48 -14.46
C GLN A 167 6.29 10.55 -15.58
N GLU A 168 6.50 9.23 -15.45
CA GLU A 168 5.98 8.24 -16.39
C GLU A 168 4.44 8.32 -16.52
N ALA A 169 3.74 8.41 -15.40
CA ALA A 169 2.28 8.53 -15.38
C ALA A 169 1.80 9.85 -16.00
N GLU A 170 2.48 10.97 -15.76
CA GLU A 170 2.16 12.27 -16.34
C GLU A 170 2.19 12.22 -17.87
N VAL A 171 3.25 11.65 -18.45
CA VAL A 171 3.38 11.47 -19.92
C VAL A 171 2.26 10.60 -20.46
N TRP A 172 1.96 9.49 -19.78
CA TRP A 172 0.90 8.57 -20.20
C TRP A 172 -0.51 9.18 -20.10
N ILE A 173 -0.81 9.92 -19.04
CA ILE A 173 -2.08 10.63 -18.84
C ILE A 173 -2.28 11.69 -19.93
N GLU A 174 -1.22 12.43 -20.25
CA GLU A 174 -1.30 13.46 -21.30
C GLU A 174 -1.55 12.86 -22.68
N ASP A 175 -0.90 11.73 -23.03
CA ASP A 175 -1.16 11.01 -24.27
C ASP A 175 -2.59 10.50 -24.36
N LEU A 176 -3.12 9.93 -23.28
CA LEU A 176 -4.53 9.50 -23.20
C LEU A 176 -5.51 10.65 -23.43
N ARG A 177 -5.28 11.80 -22.77
CA ARG A 177 -6.12 12.98 -22.93
C ARG A 177 -6.12 13.50 -24.37
N ARG A 178 -4.94 13.54 -25.00
CA ARG A 178 -4.79 13.96 -26.40
C ARG A 178 -5.53 13.04 -27.37
N ARG A 179 -5.39 11.72 -27.20
CA ARG A 179 -6.11 10.72 -28.03
C ARG A 179 -7.62 10.81 -27.86
N ALA A 180 -8.09 10.94 -26.62
CA ALA A 180 -9.52 11.08 -26.36
C ALA A 180 -10.11 12.35 -27.00
N ALA A 181 -9.39 13.47 -26.97
CA ALA A 181 -9.81 14.71 -27.62
C ALA A 181 -9.91 14.57 -29.14
N SER A 182 -8.96 13.87 -29.78
CA SER A 182 -8.97 13.65 -31.23
C SER A 182 -10.15 12.79 -31.71
N MET A 183 -10.60 11.82 -30.90
CA MET A 183 -11.77 10.99 -31.23
C MET A 183 -13.09 11.73 -31.11
N GLY A 184 -13.19 12.73 -30.22
CA GLY A 184 -14.39 13.56 -30.06
C GLY A 184 -14.58 14.64 -31.13
N SER A 185 -13.53 14.93 -31.90
CA SER A 185 -13.55 15.97 -32.95
C SER A 185 -13.94 15.43 -34.33
N THR A 186 -14.26 14.15 -34.46
CA THR A 186 -14.54 13.46 -35.75
C THR A 186 -16.04 13.23 -35.99
N ASN A 187 -16.93 13.84 -35.18
CA ASN A 187 -18.38 13.82 -35.36
C ASN A 187 -18.86 15.23 -35.76
#